data_c3b6d737a3ee342554c2cea64a7a65f4
#
_entry.id   c3b6d737a3ee342554c2cea64a7a65f4
#
_cell.length_a   1.000
_cell.length_b   1.000
_cell.length_c   1.000
_cell.angle_alpha   90.00
_cell.angle_beta   90.00
_cell.angle_gamma   90.00
#
_symmetry.space_group_name_H-M   'P 1'
#
loop_
_entity.id
_entity.type
_entity.pdbx_description
1 polymer ?
#
loop_
_entity_poly.entity_id
_entity_poly.type
_entity_poly.pdbx_seq_one_letter_code
_entity_poly.pdbx_strand_id
1 'polypeptide(L)'
;DVCSSDLYALKAWCKSLHRKISLVIHILPKGGHRLYFSTDESMSGRDVMEYYCTRFQIEFCFRDAKQFVGLTDSQARDTRKLDFAFNSSFTAVNVAKIMCSEYNLSIGRIKALIINAYYAQRIIDVFENNPNTQLNHEIVNEIFGFAADAA
;
A
#
# COMPACT_ATOMS: atom_id res chain seq x y z
N ASP A 1 -23.27 -0.28 -2.83
CA ASP A 1 -24.15 -0.89 -1.81
C ASP A 1 -24.67 -2.21 -2.33
N VAL A 2 -24.24 -3.32 -1.70
CA VAL A 2 -24.78 -4.64 -2.01
C VAL A 2 -26.13 -4.75 -1.31
N CYS A 3 -27.20 -4.81 -2.08
CA CYS A 3 -28.54 -4.97 -1.51
C CYS A 3 -28.63 -6.32 -0.81
N SER A 4 -29.08 -6.34 0.45
CA SER A 4 -29.16 -7.56 1.27
C SER A 4 -30.13 -8.62 0.70
N SER A 5 -30.99 -8.24 -0.26
CA SER A 5 -31.93 -9.13 -0.93
C SER A 5 -31.27 -10.12 -1.92
N ASP A 6 -30.03 -9.86 -2.30
CA ASP A 6 -29.32 -10.65 -3.31
C ASP A 6 -28.31 -11.64 -2.71
N LEU A 7 -28.26 -11.77 -1.38
CA LEU A 7 -27.36 -12.64 -0.65
C LEU A 7 -28.11 -13.81 0.00
N TYR A 8 -27.72 -15.02 -0.33
CA TYR A 8 -28.21 -16.25 0.28
C TYR A 8 -27.06 -16.91 1.04
N ALA A 9 -27.24 -17.15 2.32
CA ALA A 9 -26.26 -17.83 3.17
C ALA A 9 -26.77 -19.20 3.58
N LEU A 10 -25.92 -20.22 3.46
CA LEU A 10 -26.23 -21.59 3.86
C LEU A 10 -24.98 -22.30 4.37
N LYS A 11 -25.16 -23.35 5.16
CA LYS A 11 -24.07 -24.22 5.60
C LYS A 11 -23.96 -25.40 4.67
N ALA A 12 -22.80 -25.68 4.13
CA ALA A 12 -22.52 -26.75 3.20
C ALA A 12 -21.31 -27.58 3.63
N TRP A 13 -21.26 -28.84 3.25
CA TRP A 13 -20.09 -29.68 3.44
C TRP A 13 -19.12 -29.50 2.25
N CYS A 14 -17.93 -29.02 2.54
CA CYS A 14 -16.86 -28.89 1.53
C CYS A 14 -16.02 -30.16 1.50
N LYS A 15 -16.08 -30.91 0.40
CA LYS A 15 -15.36 -32.18 0.24
C LYS A 15 -13.84 -31.97 0.24
N SER A 16 -13.33 -30.93 -0.43
CA SER A 16 -11.89 -30.66 -0.51
C SER A 16 -11.28 -30.21 0.81
N LEU A 17 -12.04 -29.54 1.66
CA LEU A 17 -11.60 -29.09 2.98
C LEU A 17 -11.97 -30.05 4.11
N HIS A 18 -12.72 -31.13 3.82
CA HIS A 18 -13.23 -32.11 4.79
C HIS A 18 -13.90 -31.49 6.02
N ARG A 19 -14.68 -30.41 5.80
CA ARG A 19 -15.38 -29.69 6.89
C ARG A 19 -16.62 -28.95 6.40
N LYS A 20 -17.45 -28.53 7.35
CA LYS A 20 -18.55 -27.61 7.07
C LYS A 20 -17.99 -26.19 6.84
N ILE A 21 -18.67 -25.47 5.98
CA ILE A 21 -18.37 -24.08 5.62
C ILE A 21 -19.65 -23.25 5.63
N SER A 22 -19.52 -21.96 5.90
CA SER A 22 -20.57 -20.98 5.60
C SER A 22 -20.42 -20.57 4.13
N LEU A 23 -21.39 -20.93 3.29
CA LEU A 23 -21.41 -20.62 1.86
C LEU A 23 -22.36 -19.45 1.61
N VAL A 24 -21.91 -18.48 0.84
CA VAL A 24 -22.69 -17.30 0.46
C VAL A 24 -22.83 -17.25 -1.05
N ILE A 25 -24.06 -17.16 -1.52
CA ILE A 25 -24.41 -16.99 -2.92
C ILE A 25 -24.85 -15.54 -3.11
N HIS A 26 -24.15 -14.80 -3.94
CA HIS A 26 -24.51 -13.44 -4.33
C HIS A 26 -25.05 -13.45 -5.74
N ILE A 27 -26.30 -13.09 -5.93
CA ILE A 27 -26.94 -12.94 -7.24
C ILE A 27 -26.57 -11.59 -7.81
N LEU A 28 -26.10 -11.57 -9.06
CA LEU A 28 -25.68 -10.34 -9.71
C LEU A 28 -26.85 -9.66 -10.45
N PRO A 29 -26.96 -8.31 -10.40
CA PRO A 29 -28.07 -7.59 -11.04
C PRO A 29 -28.19 -7.81 -12.55
N LYS A 30 -27.08 -8.13 -13.22
CA LYS A 30 -27.02 -8.39 -14.68
C LYS A 30 -27.16 -9.88 -15.02
N GLY A 31 -27.58 -10.70 -14.08
CA GLY A 31 -27.62 -12.15 -14.20
C GLY A 31 -26.32 -12.83 -13.81
N GLY A 32 -26.40 -14.11 -13.45
CA GLY A 32 -25.30 -14.90 -12.89
C GLY A 32 -25.19 -14.80 -11.37
N HIS A 33 -24.22 -15.50 -10.81
CA HIS A 33 -23.99 -15.54 -9.37
C HIS A 33 -22.49 -15.63 -9.07
N ARG A 34 -22.12 -15.27 -7.85
CA ARG A 34 -20.77 -15.49 -7.28
C ARG A 34 -20.91 -16.27 -5.98
N LEU A 35 -19.96 -17.15 -5.74
CA LEU A 35 -19.89 -17.96 -4.54
C LEU A 35 -18.74 -17.49 -3.68
N TYR A 36 -19.02 -17.28 -2.40
CA TYR A 36 -18.04 -16.98 -1.38
C TYR A 36 -18.19 -17.97 -0.24
N PHE A 37 -17.14 -18.23 0.50
CA PHE A 37 -17.25 -19.11 1.66
C PHE A 37 -16.31 -18.68 2.78
N SER A 38 -16.68 -19.06 4.00
CA SER A 38 -15.83 -18.99 5.18
C SER A 38 -15.73 -20.36 5.84
N THR A 39 -14.58 -20.67 6.40
CA THR A 39 -14.39 -21.84 7.27
C THR A 39 -14.91 -21.62 8.69
N ASP A 40 -15.22 -20.37 9.04
CA ASP A 40 -15.92 -20.02 10.25
C ASP A 40 -17.44 -20.13 10.00
N GLU A 41 -18.05 -21.14 10.63
CA GLU A 41 -19.49 -21.40 10.50
C GLU A 41 -20.36 -20.35 11.22
N SER A 42 -19.80 -19.58 12.14
CA SER A 42 -20.53 -18.55 12.89
C SER A 42 -20.68 -17.25 12.11
N MET A 43 -19.86 -17.05 11.06
CA MET A 43 -19.83 -15.84 10.26
C MET A 43 -21.12 -15.66 9.45
N SER A 44 -21.72 -14.47 9.52
CA SER A 44 -22.90 -14.14 8.73
C SER A 44 -22.55 -14.01 7.24
N GLY A 45 -23.55 -14.18 6.36
CA GLY A 45 -23.33 -14.02 4.91
C GLY A 45 -22.86 -12.62 4.54
N ARG A 46 -23.29 -11.60 5.26
CA ARG A 46 -22.83 -10.21 5.09
C ARG A 46 -21.36 -10.07 5.46
N ASP A 47 -20.95 -10.60 6.61
CA ASP A 47 -19.55 -10.52 7.06
C ASP A 47 -18.62 -11.22 6.06
N VAL A 48 -18.99 -12.41 5.56
CA VAL A 48 -18.22 -13.12 4.54
C VAL A 48 -18.03 -12.24 3.30
N MET A 49 -19.07 -11.54 2.87
CA MET A 49 -19.01 -10.64 1.71
C MET A 49 -18.16 -9.40 1.99
N GLU A 50 -18.30 -8.78 3.15
CA GLU A 50 -17.49 -7.62 3.57
C GLU A 50 -16.00 -7.97 3.62
N TYR A 51 -15.64 -9.09 4.25
CA TYR A 51 -14.25 -9.57 4.25
C TYR A 51 -13.73 -9.83 2.85
N TYR A 52 -14.54 -10.42 1.97
CA TYR A 52 -14.11 -10.62 0.59
C TYR A 52 -13.88 -9.30 -0.15
N CYS A 53 -14.71 -8.29 0.07
CA CYS A 53 -14.54 -6.96 -0.53
C CYS A 53 -13.22 -6.30 -0.11
N THR A 54 -12.71 -6.60 1.09
CA THR A 54 -11.41 -6.10 1.54
C THR A 54 -10.21 -6.74 0.83
N ARG A 55 -10.42 -7.84 0.10
CA ARG A 55 -9.34 -8.52 -0.66
C ARG A 55 -8.58 -7.58 -1.58
N PHE A 56 -9.28 -6.69 -2.25
CA PHE A 56 -8.64 -5.71 -3.13
C PHE A 56 -7.68 -4.76 -2.42
N GLN A 57 -7.81 -4.59 -1.11
CA GLN A 57 -6.88 -3.78 -0.32
C GLN A 57 -5.47 -4.38 -0.34
N ILE A 58 -5.34 -5.70 -0.43
CA ILE A 58 -4.06 -6.38 -0.56
C ILE A 58 -3.40 -5.99 -1.89
N GLU A 59 -4.15 -6.03 -2.98
CA GLU A 59 -3.67 -5.66 -4.31
C GLU A 59 -3.24 -4.18 -4.36
N PHE A 60 -4.03 -3.29 -3.77
CA PHE A 60 -3.69 -1.89 -3.64
C PHE A 60 -2.45 -1.66 -2.78
N CYS A 61 -2.29 -2.41 -1.69
CA CYS A 61 -1.12 -2.33 -0.84
C CYS A 61 0.16 -2.72 -1.61
N PHE A 62 0.13 -3.82 -2.36
CA PHE A 62 1.25 -4.23 -3.21
C PHE A 62 1.54 -3.23 -4.33
N ARG A 63 0.50 -2.70 -4.98
CA ARG A 63 0.65 -1.67 -6.01
C ARG A 63 1.33 -0.43 -5.44
N ASP A 64 0.84 0.07 -4.30
CA ASP A 64 1.35 1.27 -3.65
C ASP A 64 2.79 1.05 -3.17
N ALA A 65 3.10 -0.14 -2.64
CA ALA A 65 4.45 -0.51 -2.23
C ALA A 65 5.43 -0.55 -3.41
N LYS A 66 5.04 -1.09 -4.56
CA LYS A 66 5.86 -1.09 -5.77
C LYS A 66 6.05 0.29 -6.36
N GLN A 67 4.98 1.08 -6.42
CA GLN A 67 4.97 2.35 -7.13
C GLN A 67 5.66 3.47 -6.32
N PHE A 68 5.51 3.48 -5.01
CA PHE A 68 5.90 4.64 -4.20
C PHE A 68 7.05 4.39 -3.24
N VAL A 69 7.27 3.16 -2.77
CA VAL A 69 8.24 2.89 -1.70
C VAL A 69 9.27 1.80 -2.02
N GLY A 70 9.43 1.46 -3.30
CA GLY A 70 10.55 0.65 -3.75
C GLY A 70 10.51 -0.82 -3.34
N LEU A 71 9.31 -1.44 -3.24
CA LEU A 71 9.18 -2.86 -2.89
C LEU A 71 10.01 -3.80 -3.77
N THR A 72 10.21 -3.43 -5.04
CA THR A 72 10.94 -4.23 -6.03
C THR A 72 12.36 -3.74 -6.30
N ASP A 73 12.82 -2.71 -5.61
CA ASP A 73 14.12 -2.07 -5.88
C ASP A 73 15.28 -2.81 -5.21
N SER A 74 14.99 -3.69 -4.24
CA SER A 74 16.00 -4.47 -3.55
C SER A 74 16.64 -5.51 -4.49
N GLN A 75 17.95 -5.43 -4.68
CA GLN A 75 18.77 -6.40 -5.41
C GLN A 75 19.39 -7.47 -4.49
N ALA A 76 18.97 -7.53 -3.23
CA ALA A 76 19.47 -8.50 -2.27
C ALA A 76 19.08 -9.93 -2.68
N ARG A 77 20.00 -10.87 -2.44
CA ARG A 77 19.78 -12.32 -2.65
C ARG A 77 19.62 -13.09 -1.32
N ASP A 78 19.98 -12.46 -0.22
CA ASP A 78 19.84 -13.02 1.12
C ASP A 78 18.40 -12.86 1.61
N THR A 79 17.80 -13.95 2.10
CA THR A 79 16.38 -13.98 2.53
C THR A 79 16.10 -12.96 3.62
N ARG A 80 16.99 -12.79 4.60
CA ARG A 80 16.79 -11.82 5.71
C ARG A 80 16.80 -10.38 5.21
N LYS A 81 17.64 -10.07 4.22
CA LYS A 81 17.67 -8.74 3.62
C LYS A 81 16.43 -8.48 2.78
N LEU A 82 15.93 -9.50 2.07
CA LEU A 82 14.65 -9.41 1.36
C LEU A 82 13.48 -9.21 2.32
N ASP A 83 13.40 -9.99 3.40
CA ASP A 83 12.37 -9.84 4.43
C ASP A 83 12.40 -8.43 5.04
N PHE A 84 13.59 -7.91 5.33
CA PHE A 84 13.72 -6.53 5.82
C PHE A 84 13.22 -5.51 4.79
N ALA A 85 13.60 -5.64 3.52
CA ALA A 85 13.18 -4.72 2.46
C ALA A 85 11.66 -4.75 2.26
N PHE A 86 11.05 -5.93 2.24
CA PHE A 86 9.60 -6.09 2.14
C PHE A 86 8.87 -5.47 3.33
N ASN A 87 9.29 -5.80 4.54
CA ASN A 87 8.66 -5.27 5.77
C ASN A 87 8.81 -3.75 5.87
N SER A 88 9.97 -3.20 5.50
CA SER A 88 10.21 -1.75 5.48
C SER A 88 9.29 -1.06 4.45
N SER A 89 9.14 -1.62 3.25
CA SER A 89 8.26 -1.08 2.23
C SER A 89 6.80 -1.09 2.66
N PHE A 90 6.30 -2.18 3.23
CA PHE A 90 4.92 -2.23 3.73
C PHE A 90 4.69 -1.31 4.94
N THR A 91 5.68 -1.20 5.83
CA THR A 91 5.61 -0.23 6.93
C THR A 91 5.52 1.20 6.40
N ALA A 92 6.33 1.54 5.40
CA ALA A 92 6.29 2.85 4.76
C ALA A 92 4.92 3.14 4.08
N VAL A 93 4.31 2.14 3.42
CA VAL A 93 2.95 2.27 2.87
C VAL A 93 1.93 2.55 3.99
N ASN A 94 2.01 1.83 5.10
CA ASN A 94 1.07 2.02 6.21
C ASN A 94 1.19 3.41 6.82
N VAL A 95 2.42 3.88 7.07
CA VAL A 95 2.68 5.25 7.56
C VAL A 95 2.15 6.28 6.55
N ALA A 96 2.44 6.10 5.25
CA ALA A 96 1.96 6.99 4.21
C ALA A 96 0.42 7.03 4.15
N LYS A 97 -0.27 5.90 4.32
CA LYS A 97 -1.74 5.85 4.36
C LYS A 97 -2.33 6.58 5.56
N ILE A 98 -1.70 6.50 6.73
CA ILE A 98 -2.10 7.28 7.91
C ILE A 98 -1.99 8.77 7.60
N MET A 99 -0.84 9.21 7.06
CA MET A 99 -0.63 10.60 6.65
C MET A 99 -1.62 11.05 5.57
N CYS A 100 -1.92 10.18 4.59
CA CYS A 100 -2.93 10.47 3.57
C CYS A 100 -4.30 10.75 4.17
N SER A 101 -4.71 9.97 5.17
CA SER A 101 -5.97 10.15 5.88
C SER A 101 -5.98 11.45 6.69
N GLU A 102 -4.88 11.77 7.36
CA GLU A 102 -4.74 12.97 8.20
C GLU A 102 -4.74 14.26 7.37
N TYR A 103 -3.99 14.28 6.28
CA TYR A 103 -3.81 15.47 5.43
C TYR A 103 -4.73 15.51 4.21
N ASN A 104 -5.56 14.50 4.00
CA ASN A 104 -6.41 14.34 2.82
C ASN A 104 -5.62 14.45 1.49
N LEU A 105 -4.49 13.76 1.42
CA LEU A 105 -3.57 13.75 0.28
C LEU A 105 -3.37 12.34 -0.26
N SER A 106 -2.92 12.21 -1.51
CA SER A 106 -2.48 10.91 -2.06
C SER A 106 -1.06 10.53 -1.60
N ILE A 107 -0.72 9.22 -1.62
CA ILE A 107 0.64 8.73 -1.30
C ILE A 107 1.70 9.41 -2.15
N GLY A 108 1.46 9.58 -3.46
CA GLY A 108 2.38 10.27 -4.35
C GLY A 108 2.62 11.73 -3.94
N ARG A 109 1.58 12.43 -3.48
CA ARG A 109 1.71 13.79 -2.99
C ARG A 109 2.47 13.87 -1.67
N ILE A 110 2.20 12.96 -0.73
CA ILE A 110 2.95 12.84 0.53
C ILE A 110 4.43 12.60 0.23
N LYS A 111 4.75 11.64 -0.65
CA LYS A 111 6.13 11.36 -1.06
C LYS A 111 6.82 12.61 -1.63
N ALA A 112 6.15 13.34 -2.52
CA ALA A 112 6.69 14.57 -3.09
C ALA A 112 6.96 15.64 -2.02
N LEU A 113 6.05 15.81 -1.05
CA LEU A 113 6.24 16.76 0.04
C LEU A 113 7.40 16.38 0.94
N ILE A 114 7.57 15.08 1.29
CA ILE A 114 8.71 14.61 2.09
C ILE A 114 10.03 14.85 1.36
N ILE A 115 10.10 14.54 0.07
CA ILE A 115 11.31 14.78 -0.76
C ILE A 115 11.63 16.27 -0.83
N ASN A 116 10.62 17.12 -1.08
CA ASN A 116 10.82 18.56 -1.14
C ASN A 116 11.28 19.12 0.21
N ALA A 117 10.70 18.66 1.32
CA ALA A 117 11.13 19.08 2.66
C ALA A 117 12.58 18.65 2.95
N TYR A 118 12.98 17.43 2.53
CA TYR A 118 14.34 16.96 2.67
C TYR A 118 15.35 17.84 1.92
N TYR A 119 15.06 18.20 0.67
CA TYR A 119 15.93 19.09 -0.11
C TYR A 119 15.93 20.51 0.45
N ALA A 120 14.78 21.04 0.88
CA ALA A 120 14.71 22.33 1.53
C ALA A 120 15.59 22.38 2.79
N GLN A 121 15.53 21.33 3.63
CA GLN A 121 16.38 21.24 4.82
C GLN A 121 17.87 21.23 4.45
N ARG A 122 18.29 20.48 3.44
CA ARG A 122 19.68 20.48 2.97
C ARG A 122 20.15 21.87 2.52
N ILE A 123 19.30 22.64 1.87
CA ILE A 123 19.60 24.01 1.48
C ILE A 123 19.78 24.89 2.72
N ILE A 124 18.88 24.78 3.69
CA ILE A 124 18.95 25.53 4.96
C ILE A 124 20.26 25.19 5.69
N ASP A 125 20.60 23.90 5.81
CA ASP A 125 21.81 23.43 6.49
C ASP A 125 23.11 24.02 5.86
N VAL A 126 23.13 24.14 4.53
CA VAL A 126 24.29 24.80 3.83
C VAL A 126 24.44 26.27 4.22
N PHE A 127 23.32 27.01 4.31
CA PHE A 127 23.35 28.42 4.69
C PHE A 127 23.65 28.63 6.17
N GLU A 128 23.10 27.77 7.05
CA GLU A 128 23.40 27.85 8.48
C GLU A 128 24.87 27.59 8.79
N ASN A 129 25.49 26.62 8.09
CA ASN A 129 26.90 26.31 8.26
C ASN A 129 27.83 27.30 7.56
N ASN A 130 27.37 27.97 6.50
CA ASN A 130 28.14 28.92 5.72
C ASN A 130 27.30 30.16 5.37
N PRO A 131 27.09 31.11 6.31
CA PRO A 131 26.18 32.24 6.13
C PRO A 131 26.51 33.18 4.95
N ASN A 132 27.78 33.17 4.48
CA ASN A 132 28.23 33.99 3.37
C ASN A 132 28.20 33.27 2.02
N THR A 133 27.69 32.03 1.96
CA THR A 133 27.60 31.25 0.72
C THR A 133 26.55 31.85 -0.20
N GLN A 134 26.94 32.19 -1.44
CA GLN A 134 25.97 32.54 -2.48
C GLN A 134 25.48 31.28 -3.18
N LEU A 135 24.18 31.14 -3.32
CA LEU A 135 23.57 30.02 -4.03
C LEU A 135 23.89 30.15 -5.51
N ASN A 136 24.71 29.26 -6.04
CA ASN A 136 25.04 29.17 -7.47
C ASN A 136 24.65 27.78 -8.02
N HIS A 137 24.75 27.59 -9.33
CA HIS A 137 24.40 26.33 -9.97
C HIS A 137 25.23 25.13 -9.50
N GLU A 138 26.49 25.33 -9.11
CA GLU A 138 27.39 24.28 -8.64
C GLU A 138 26.90 23.74 -7.30
N ILE A 139 26.63 24.63 -6.33
CA ILE A 139 26.10 24.27 -5.01
C ILE A 139 24.71 23.61 -5.13
N VAL A 140 23.85 24.14 -6.01
CA VAL A 140 22.53 23.53 -6.26
C VAL A 140 22.69 22.11 -6.82
N ASN A 141 23.57 21.92 -7.80
CA ASN A 141 23.83 20.60 -8.38
C ASN A 141 24.40 19.62 -7.35
N GLU A 142 25.31 20.06 -6.50
CA GLU A 142 25.86 19.25 -5.41
C GLU A 142 24.77 18.84 -4.41
N ILE A 143 23.92 19.78 -3.97
CA ILE A 143 22.80 19.50 -3.06
C ILE A 143 21.84 18.48 -3.65
N PHE A 144 21.52 18.60 -4.93
CA PHE A 144 20.59 17.69 -5.62
C PHE A 144 21.25 16.39 -6.13
N GLY A 145 22.58 16.30 -6.07
CA GLY A 145 23.32 15.12 -6.51
C GLY A 145 23.49 15.00 -8.03
N PHE A 146 23.17 16.04 -8.81
CA PHE A 146 23.33 16.01 -10.27
C PHE A 146 24.80 16.03 -10.73
N ALA A 147 25.74 16.36 -9.85
CA ALA A 147 27.16 16.38 -10.18
C ALA A 147 27.81 14.98 -10.21
N ALA A 148 27.17 13.98 -9.63
CA ALA A 148 27.75 12.63 -9.54
C ALA A 148 27.65 11.82 -10.84
N ASP A 149 26.80 12.20 -11.79
CA ASP A 149 26.53 11.45 -13.02
C ASP A 149 27.23 12.05 -14.27
N ALA A 150 28.06 13.05 -14.09
CA ALA A 150 28.76 13.73 -15.18
C ALA A 150 30.25 13.33 -15.34
N ALA A 151 30.65 12.20 -14.71
CA ALA A 151 32.03 11.68 -14.79
C ALA A 151 32.11 10.36 -15.53
#